data_c4b4aba1983535b83767064d2fbc9403
#
_entry.id   c4b4aba1983535b83767064d2fbc9403
#
_cell.length_a   1.000
_cell.length_b   1.000
_cell.length_c   1.000
_cell.angle_alpha   90.00
_cell.angle_beta   90.00
_cell.angle_gamma   90.00
#
_symmetry.space_group_name_H-M   'P 1'
#
loop_
_entity.id
_entity.type
_entity.pdbx_description
1 polymer ?
#
loop_
_entity_poly.entity_id
_entity_poly.type
_entity_poly.pdbx_seq_one_letter_code
_entity_poly.pdbx_strand_id
1 'polypeptide(L)'
;HLAFEWDISEAVADGENAFAITVDNFRDRDGCPQEQFNWKNYGGIYRPFRLEYRPDIFIRDYLVFPRRENGKWFTDLEVTLSRKADCTLSVEMVSGDERQTAEIRFDGTDTATARLTFDSPAVWSPGDGLLSEVTLKLVCNAAVVDEAHDQFGFRTVETLGRDLLINGEKFQIRGASFHEQHPTFGNSVPGWQWTSDLKLLKHCGLNAVRAAHYPYSREFYAACDREGIVCFAELPCWQFDNYHFESPGVLEHCTGMAGKMIRQLGNHPSIIGWCIQNESATFEPKATGFFKSLHDVYKQNDPTRLTLSAESPEPPEHLAVVKKVSATPSGEAPLTSGFVDVFGVNNYAGWYGDKASYLPQLLDHVAGKITDKPIIVSEFGAEASAGVRSLTLPHYSEDYQSELLCRQIREILKRDFIAGFFIWLFFDYECSSISISGVNAKGIVDSHRNPKLAFNMIKNLLNP
;
A
#
# COMPACT_ATOMS: atom_id res chain seq x y z
N HIS A 1 -3.70 8.83 -9.66
CA HIS A 1 -3.99 8.23 -8.35
C HIS A 1 -3.58 9.10 -7.15
N LEU A 2 -2.58 9.98 -7.30
CA LEU A 2 -2.15 10.93 -6.27
C LEU A 2 -2.77 12.31 -6.49
N ALA A 3 -2.88 13.12 -5.43
CA ALA A 3 -3.32 14.49 -5.53
C ALA A 3 -2.29 15.31 -6.34
N PHE A 4 -2.81 16.30 -7.07
CA PHE A 4 -2.02 17.30 -7.77
C PHE A 4 -2.63 18.68 -7.51
N GLU A 5 -1.83 19.70 -7.63
CA GLU A 5 -2.25 21.09 -7.45
C GLU A 5 -1.70 21.96 -8.58
N TRP A 6 -2.43 23.01 -8.92
CA TRP A 6 -2.00 24.07 -9.81
C TRP A 6 -2.15 25.42 -9.11
N ASP A 7 -1.11 26.22 -9.15
CA ASP A 7 -1.20 27.63 -8.81
C ASP A 7 -1.83 28.39 -9.98
N ILE A 8 -2.97 29.00 -9.71
CA ILE A 8 -3.72 29.78 -10.69
C ILE A 8 -3.74 31.29 -10.34
N SER A 9 -2.93 31.71 -9.39
CA SER A 9 -2.94 33.08 -8.87
C SER A 9 -2.80 34.15 -9.95
N GLU A 10 -1.95 33.90 -10.97
CA GLU A 10 -1.75 34.85 -12.07
C GLU A 10 -2.91 34.84 -13.11
N ALA A 11 -3.76 33.82 -13.08
CA ALA A 11 -4.87 33.66 -14.00
C ALA A 11 -6.22 34.15 -13.44
N VAL A 12 -6.27 34.47 -12.14
CA VAL A 12 -7.48 34.93 -11.46
C VAL A 12 -7.58 36.43 -11.51
N ALA A 13 -8.79 36.95 -11.81
CA ALA A 13 -9.11 38.38 -11.82
C ALA A 13 -10.23 38.69 -10.81
N ASP A 14 -10.38 39.99 -10.48
CA ASP A 14 -11.51 40.43 -9.67
C ASP A 14 -12.83 40.17 -10.40
N GLY A 15 -13.82 39.59 -9.66
CA GLY A 15 -15.14 39.27 -10.19
C GLY A 15 -15.32 37.81 -10.57
N GLU A 16 -16.07 37.54 -11.62
CA GLU A 16 -16.39 36.18 -12.06
C GLU A 16 -15.22 35.57 -12.85
N ASN A 17 -14.81 34.38 -12.43
CA ASN A 17 -13.77 33.59 -13.10
C ASN A 17 -14.33 32.24 -13.55
N ALA A 18 -14.02 31.81 -14.78
CA ALA A 18 -14.42 30.53 -15.31
C ALA A 18 -13.19 29.64 -15.54
N PHE A 19 -13.27 28.39 -15.04
CA PHE A 19 -12.20 27.39 -15.20
C PHE A 19 -12.70 26.24 -16.05
N ALA A 20 -11.85 25.75 -16.96
CA ALA A 20 -12.07 24.51 -17.70
C ALA A 20 -10.97 23.52 -17.35
N ILE A 21 -11.37 22.31 -16.93
CA ILE A 21 -10.44 21.23 -16.60
C ILE A 21 -10.68 20.10 -17.62
N THR A 22 -9.63 19.75 -18.36
CA THR A 22 -9.64 18.59 -19.25
C THR A 22 -9.00 17.41 -18.53
N VAL A 23 -9.69 16.29 -18.50
CA VAL A 23 -9.19 15.03 -17.94
C VAL A 23 -9.15 14.00 -19.03
N ASP A 24 -7.98 13.44 -19.25
CA ASP A 24 -7.74 12.35 -20.18
C ASP A 24 -7.32 11.10 -19.39
N ASN A 25 -7.98 9.97 -19.64
CA ASN A 25 -7.65 8.68 -19.04
C ASN A 25 -6.91 7.75 -20.02
N PHE A 26 -6.40 8.29 -21.12
CA PHE A 26 -5.53 7.54 -22.01
C PHE A 26 -4.26 7.09 -21.28
N ARG A 27 -3.86 5.86 -21.53
CA ARG A 27 -2.63 5.28 -21.00
C ARG A 27 -1.71 4.95 -22.17
N ASP A 28 -0.45 5.22 -21.97
CA ASP A 28 0.60 4.84 -22.92
C ASP A 28 1.59 3.88 -22.27
N ARG A 29 2.49 3.36 -23.07
CA ARG A 29 3.49 2.39 -22.62
C ARG A 29 4.51 3.00 -21.66
N ASP A 30 4.75 4.31 -21.72
CA ASP A 30 5.66 5.02 -20.83
C ASP A 30 4.98 5.47 -19.52
N GLY A 31 3.72 5.13 -19.33
CA GLY A 31 2.95 5.48 -18.14
C GLY A 31 3.24 4.60 -16.92
N CYS A 32 2.87 5.11 -15.75
CA CYS A 32 2.80 4.36 -14.50
C CYS A 32 1.43 4.59 -13.85
N PRO A 33 0.47 3.65 -13.99
CA PRO A 33 0.59 2.35 -14.67
C PRO A 33 0.75 2.49 -16.19
N GLN A 34 1.33 1.46 -16.81
CA GLN A 34 1.47 1.35 -18.25
C GLN A 34 0.10 1.19 -18.97
N GLU A 35 0.09 1.08 -20.29
CA GLU A 35 -1.14 0.91 -21.10
C GLU A 35 -1.88 -0.41 -20.83
N GLN A 36 -1.15 -1.49 -20.50
CA GLN A 36 -1.71 -2.79 -20.18
C GLN A 36 -1.79 -2.97 -18.65
N PHE A 37 -2.99 -3.15 -18.13
CA PHE A 37 -3.26 -3.39 -16.71
C PHE A 37 -4.62 -4.09 -16.53
N ASN A 38 -4.84 -4.69 -15.38
CA ASN A 38 -5.99 -5.57 -15.12
C ASN A 38 -7.00 -4.98 -14.14
N TRP A 39 -7.34 -3.71 -14.29
CA TRP A 39 -8.43 -3.04 -13.56
C TRP A 39 -9.10 -1.99 -14.43
N LYS A 40 -10.27 -1.53 -14.03
CA LYS A 40 -11.01 -0.52 -14.79
C LYS A 40 -10.32 0.84 -14.72
N ASN A 41 -10.07 1.43 -15.87
CA ASN A 41 -9.52 2.78 -16.00
C ASN A 41 -10.65 3.81 -15.99
N TYR A 42 -10.96 4.35 -14.81
CA TYR A 42 -11.97 5.39 -14.70
C TYR A 42 -11.43 6.73 -15.22
N GLY A 43 -12.27 7.42 -16.00
CA GLY A 43 -12.02 8.81 -16.41
C GLY A 43 -12.61 9.82 -15.43
N GLY A 44 -12.29 11.08 -15.63
CA GLY A 44 -12.83 12.19 -14.84
C GLY A 44 -12.11 12.39 -13.51
N ILE A 45 -12.67 13.28 -12.68
CA ILE A 45 -12.18 13.59 -11.34
C ILE A 45 -13.00 12.77 -10.36
N TYR A 46 -12.40 11.74 -9.77
CA TYR A 46 -13.08 10.80 -8.87
C TYR A 46 -12.66 10.95 -7.39
N ARG A 47 -11.82 11.94 -7.08
CA ARG A 47 -11.42 12.30 -5.71
C ARG A 47 -11.77 13.76 -5.42
N PRO A 48 -11.79 14.19 -4.15
CA PRO A 48 -12.17 15.55 -3.80
C PRO A 48 -11.42 16.61 -4.60
N PHE A 49 -12.18 17.55 -5.15
CA PHE A 49 -11.67 18.74 -5.86
C PHE A 49 -11.92 19.96 -4.96
N ARG A 50 -10.92 20.81 -4.82
CA ARG A 50 -10.98 22.03 -3.99
C ARG A 50 -10.35 23.20 -4.71
N LEU A 51 -10.91 24.38 -4.52
CA LEU A 51 -10.25 25.66 -4.75
C LEU A 51 -9.85 26.19 -3.39
N GLU A 52 -8.55 26.43 -3.21
CA GLU A 52 -8.01 26.90 -1.94
C GLU A 52 -7.41 28.31 -2.12
N TYR A 53 -7.76 29.23 -1.23
CA TYR A 53 -7.04 30.48 -1.08
C TYR A 53 -6.00 30.32 0.01
N ARG A 54 -4.73 30.53 -0.35
CA ARG A 54 -3.61 30.40 0.57
C ARG A 54 -2.88 31.73 0.71
N PRO A 55 -2.25 32.01 1.86
CA PRO A 55 -1.38 33.18 2.03
C PRO A 55 -0.13 33.03 1.16
N ASP A 56 0.62 34.10 0.94
CA ASP A 56 1.88 34.13 0.20
C ASP A 56 2.91 33.11 0.71
N ILE A 57 2.90 32.87 2.02
CA ILE A 57 3.76 31.92 2.70
C ILE A 57 2.86 30.96 3.48
N PHE A 58 2.95 29.67 3.18
CA PHE A 58 2.15 28.65 3.81
C PHE A 58 2.95 27.36 4.00
N ILE A 59 2.47 26.46 4.85
CA ILE A 59 3.01 25.12 5.07
C ILE A 59 2.62 24.27 3.86
N ARG A 60 3.61 23.92 3.02
CA ARG A 60 3.37 23.11 1.82
C ARG A 60 3.23 21.65 2.15
N ASP A 61 4.20 21.10 2.87
CA ASP A 61 4.28 19.69 3.25
C ASP A 61 4.88 19.55 4.64
N TYR A 62 4.52 18.49 5.33
CA TYR A 62 5.19 18.06 6.55
C TYR A 62 5.09 16.55 6.75
N LEU A 63 6.13 15.95 7.33
CA LEU A 63 6.21 14.56 7.66
C LEU A 63 6.63 14.37 9.11
N VAL A 64 5.96 13.45 9.80
CA VAL A 64 6.26 13.05 11.17
C VAL A 64 6.82 11.62 11.14
N PHE A 65 8.05 11.46 11.61
CA PHE A 65 8.74 10.16 11.67
C PHE A 65 8.90 9.73 13.12
N PRO A 66 7.97 8.95 13.69
CA PRO A 66 8.13 8.37 15.03
C PRO A 66 9.26 7.36 15.04
N ARG A 67 10.10 7.42 16.08
CA ARG A 67 11.22 6.50 16.30
C ARG A 67 11.32 6.13 17.77
N ARG A 68 11.87 4.95 18.06
CA ARG A 68 12.16 4.52 19.41
C ARG A 68 13.65 4.20 19.54
N GLU A 69 14.33 4.94 20.40
CA GLU A 69 15.77 4.80 20.63
C GLU A 69 16.03 4.69 22.14
N ASN A 70 16.75 3.66 22.59
CA ASN A 70 17.08 3.44 23.99
C ASN A 70 15.87 3.47 24.95
N GLY A 71 14.73 2.96 24.51
CA GLY A 71 13.48 2.91 25.28
C GLY A 71 12.63 4.18 25.27
N LYS A 72 13.15 5.28 24.72
CA LYS A 72 12.43 6.56 24.55
C LYS A 72 11.86 6.71 23.16
N TRP A 73 10.75 7.43 23.05
CA TRP A 73 10.14 7.77 21.79
C TRP A 73 10.55 9.18 21.36
N PHE A 74 10.74 9.32 20.05
CA PHE A 74 11.05 10.59 19.37
C PHE A 74 10.14 10.73 18.16
N THR A 75 9.86 11.97 17.81
CA THR A 75 9.32 12.33 16.50
C THR A 75 10.31 13.25 15.80
N ASP A 76 10.83 12.85 14.64
CA ASP A 76 11.51 13.76 13.74
C ASP A 76 10.42 14.39 12.84
N LEU A 77 10.25 15.69 12.94
CA LEU A 77 9.33 16.48 12.13
C LEU A 77 10.12 17.19 11.03
N GLU A 78 9.73 16.98 9.79
CA GLU A 78 10.23 17.71 8.63
C GLU A 78 9.12 18.61 8.10
N VAL A 79 9.41 19.87 7.84
CA VAL A 79 8.43 20.84 7.31
C VAL A 79 9.01 21.58 6.13
N THR A 80 8.18 21.75 5.09
CA THR A 80 8.51 22.52 3.90
C THR A 80 7.48 23.62 3.70
N LEU A 81 7.95 24.87 3.56
CA LEU A 81 7.13 26.03 3.22
C LEU A 81 6.96 26.19 1.70
N SER A 82 5.99 26.98 1.30
CA SER A 82 5.74 27.32 -0.12
C SER A 82 6.92 28.04 -0.77
N ARG A 83 7.69 28.79 0.01
CA ARG A 83 8.90 29.50 -0.40
C ARG A 83 9.80 29.81 0.81
N LYS A 84 11.03 30.22 0.55
CA LYS A 84 11.96 30.71 1.57
C LYS A 84 11.39 31.93 2.30
N ALA A 85 11.51 31.93 3.63
CA ALA A 85 10.94 32.98 4.46
C ALA A 85 11.69 33.11 5.80
N ASP A 86 11.50 34.25 6.44
CA ASP A 86 11.88 34.51 7.85
C ASP A 86 10.61 34.38 8.71
N CYS A 87 10.31 33.19 9.15
CA CYS A 87 9.11 32.87 9.92
C CYS A 87 9.45 31.91 11.08
N THR A 88 8.56 31.83 12.05
CA THR A 88 8.62 30.84 13.13
C THR A 88 7.44 29.88 13.02
N LEU A 89 7.69 28.57 13.10
CA LEU A 89 6.67 27.58 13.22
C LEU A 89 6.54 27.11 14.66
N SER A 90 5.36 27.32 15.23
CA SER A 90 4.99 26.69 16.50
C SER A 90 4.44 25.32 16.24
N VAL A 91 4.98 24.32 16.92
CA VAL A 91 4.59 22.92 16.83
C VAL A 91 4.00 22.48 18.16
N GLU A 92 2.84 21.86 18.12
CA GLU A 92 2.26 21.15 19.24
C GLU A 92 1.96 19.70 18.83
N MET A 93 2.40 18.74 19.61
CA MET A 93 2.04 17.33 19.44
C MET A 93 1.41 16.78 20.72
N VAL A 94 0.29 16.06 20.57
CA VAL A 94 -0.45 15.45 21.68
C VAL A 94 -0.57 13.93 21.43
N SER A 95 -0.19 13.15 22.43
CA SER A 95 -0.24 11.68 22.38
C SER A 95 -0.66 11.11 23.73
N GLY A 96 -1.90 10.65 23.83
CA GLY A 96 -2.51 10.31 25.11
C GLY A 96 -2.53 11.54 26.04
N ASP A 97 -1.93 11.39 27.23
CA ASP A 97 -1.83 12.47 28.20
C ASP A 97 -0.58 13.36 28.03
N GLU A 98 0.32 12.98 27.12
CA GLU A 98 1.54 13.76 26.86
C GLU A 98 1.33 14.84 25.82
N ARG A 99 1.85 16.03 26.12
CA ARG A 99 1.90 17.17 25.21
C ARG A 99 3.34 17.67 25.10
N GLN A 100 3.82 17.82 23.88
CA GLN A 100 5.13 18.38 23.58
C GLN A 100 4.99 19.56 22.63
N THR A 101 5.83 20.56 22.81
CA THR A 101 5.86 21.77 21.97
C THR A 101 7.27 22.08 21.53
N ALA A 102 7.40 22.67 20.35
CA ALA A 102 8.66 23.19 19.83
C ALA A 102 8.42 24.45 19.01
N GLU A 103 9.45 25.27 18.88
CA GLU A 103 9.51 26.39 17.92
C GLU A 103 10.63 26.10 16.92
N ILE A 104 10.31 26.22 15.63
CA ILE A 104 11.24 26.05 14.52
C ILE A 104 11.36 27.39 13.79
N ARG A 105 12.60 27.85 13.55
CA ARG A 105 12.85 29.09 12.80
C ARG A 105 13.23 28.76 11.36
N PHE A 106 12.68 29.52 10.45
CA PHE A 106 13.05 29.59 9.05
C PHE A 106 13.82 30.88 8.81
N ASP A 107 15.12 30.80 8.82
CA ASP A 107 16.00 31.96 8.63
C ASP A 107 16.41 32.02 7.13
N GLY A 108 15.50 32.53 6.28
CA GLY A 108 15.70 32.56 4.83
C GLY A 108 15.68 31.22 4.15
N THR A 109 15.16 30.16 4.79
CA THR A 109 15.01 28.81 4.23
C THR A 109 13.54 28.49 3.98
N ASP A 110 13.27 27.43 3.22
CA ASP A 110 11.94 26.86 3.00
C ASP A 110 11.76 25.48 3.64
N THR A 111 12.82 24.92 4.23
CA THR A 111 12.79 23.63 4.92
C THR A 111 13.39 23.74 6.30
N ALA A 112 12.83 23.04 7.26
CA ALA A 112 13.34 22.95 8.61
C ALA A 112 12.91 21.62 9.26
N THR A 113 13.65 21.22 10.32
CA THR A 113 13.40 19.98 11.06
C THR A 113 13.36 20.25 12.56
N ALA A 114 12.61 19.45 13.30
CA ALA A 114 12.64 19.43 14.76
C ALA A 114 12.53 18.01 15.29
N ARG A 115 13.10 17.78 16.48
CA ARG A 115 12.92 16.53 17.22
C ARG A 115 12.20 16.81 18.53
N LEU A 116 11.09 16.12 18.77
CA LEU A 116 10.37 16.13 20.03
C LEU A 116 10.50 14.77 20.70
N THR A 117 10.60 14.76 22.04
CA THR A 117 10.80 13.53 22.85
C THR A 117 9.56 13.24 23.66
N PHE A 118 9.18 11.98 23.71
CA PHE A 118 8.05 11.47 24.48
C PHE A 118 8.52 10.32 25.40
N ASP A 119 8.04 10.30 26.61
CA ASP A 119 8.39 9.25 27.58
C ASP A 119 7.43 8.05 27.48
N SER A 120 6.12 8.29 27.33
CA SER A 120 5.07 7.25 27.27
C SER A 120 3.90 7.64 26.36
N PRO A 121 4.14 7.85 25.06
CA PRO A 121 3.06 8.22 24.14
C PRO A 121 2.06 7.08 23.93
N ALA A 122 0.86 7.41 23.45
CA ALA A 122 -0.09 6.42 22.97
C ALA A 122 0.48 5.74 21.71
N VAL A 123 0.78 4.44 21.83
CA VAL A 123 1.40 3.68 20.74
C VAL A 123 0.32 3.09 19.85
N TRP A 124 0.37 3.42 18.56
CA TRP A 124 -0.47 2.78 17.55
C TRP A 124 -0.07 1.32 17.38
N SER A 125 -1.04 0.42 17.45
CA SER A 125 -0.82 -1.02 17.29
C SER A 125 -1.88 -1.64 16.37
N PRO A 126 -1.57 -2.73 15.67
CA PRO A 126 -2.56 -3.50 14.94
C PRO A 126 -3.73 -3.91 15.84
N GLY A 127 -4.95 -3.58 15.40
CA GLY A 127 -6.19 -3.84 16.13
C GLY A 127 -6.64 -2.72 17.07
N ASP A 128 -5.77 -1.80 17.47
CA ASP A 128 -6.08 -0.75 18.46
C ASP A 128 -6.30 0.64 17.82
N GLY A 129 -5.46 1.04 16.86
CA GLY A 129 -5.67 2.27 16.08
C GLY A 129 -5.54 3.57 16.89
N LEU A 130 -4.74 3.59 17.98
CA LEU A 130 -4.51 4.80 18.77
C LEU A 130 -3.70 5.83 17.98
N LEU A 131 -4.24 7.02 17.81
CA LEU A 131 -3.63 8.10 17.05
C LEU A 131 -3.20 9.24 17.95
N SER A 132 -2.14 9.91 17.53
CA SER A 132 -1.62 11.16 18.09
C SER A 132 -1.93 12.32 17.16
N GLU A 133 -1.91 13.54 17.66
CA GLU A 133 -2.24 14.74 16.89
C GLU A 133 -1.02 15.64 16.75
N VAL A 134 -0.90 16.30 15.60
CA VAL A 134 0.07 17.37 15.37
C VAL A 134 -0.66 18.64 14.91
N THR A 135 -0.32 19.76 15.54
CA THR A 135 -0.78 21.09 15.17
C THR A 135 0.44 21.96 14.85
N LEU A 136 0.42 22.57 13.69
CA LEU A 136 1.45 23.46 13.18
C LEU A 136 0.86 24.84 12.96
N LYS A 137 1.51 25.91 13.53
CA LYS A 137 1.10 27.33 13.32
C LYS A 137 2.29 28.10 12.80
N LEU A 138 2.17 28.61 11.58
CA LEU A 138 3.20 29.41 10.94
C LEU A 138 2.99 30.87 11.30
N VAL A 139 3.98 31.48 11.96
CA VAL A 139 3.96 32.86 12.41
C VAL A 139 4.99 33.66 11.63
N CYS A 140 4.54 34.69 10.88
CA CYS A 140 5.39 35.59 10.15
C CYS A 140 4.98 37.05 10.57
N ASN A 141 5.95 37.90 10.85
CA ASN A 141 5.70 39.28 11.31
C ASN A 141 4.74 39.37 12.52
N ALA A 142 4.89 38.47 13.48
CA ALA A 142 4.07 38.34 14.69
C ALA A 142 2.59 38.02 14.47
N ALA A 143 2.20 37.57 13.28
CA ALA A 143 0.86 37.10 12.95
C ALA A 143 0.88 35.64 12.51
N VAL A 144 -0.13 34.85 12.93
CA VAL A 144 -0.35 33.51 12.39
C VAL A 144 -0.84 33.67 10.95
N VAL A 145 -0.08 33.13 9.99
CA VAL A 145 -0.39 33.26 8.58
C VAL A 145 -0.95 31.93 8.01
N ASP A 146 -0.61 30.79 8.60
CA ASP A 146 -1.12 29.50 8.19
C ASP A 146 -1.15 28.52 9.37
N GLU A 147 -2.04 27.51 9.28
CA GLU A 147 -2.21 26.49 10.30
C GLU A 147 -2.52 25.13 9.65
N ALA A 148 -1.91 24.07 10.17
CA ALA A 148 -2.18 22.71 9.73
C ALA A 148 -2.43 21.77 10.93
N HIS A 149 -3.35 20.84 10.75
CA HIS A 149 -3.67 19.79 11.72
C HIS A 149 -3.65 18.43 11.02
N ASP A 150 -3.05 17.44 11.66
CA ASP A 150 -3.06 16.06 11.16
C ASP A 150 -2.98 15.06 12.31
N GLN A 151 -3.18 13.79 11.98
CA GLN A 151 -2.99 12.67 12.87
C GLN A 151 -1.81 11.82 12.40
N PHE A 152 -1.10 11.24 13.38
CA PHE A 152 -0.03 10.28 13.16
C PHE A 152 -0.06 9.21 14.25
N GLY A 153 0.83 8.22 14.20
CA GLY A 153 0.87 7.20 15.25
C GLY A 153 2.29 6.79 15.60
N PHE A 154 2.59 6.72 16.89
CA PHE A 154 3.84 6.16 17.38
C PHE A 154 3.87 4.67 17.13
N ARG A 155 4.80 4.21 16.32
CA ARG A 155 5.06 2.78 16.06
C ARG A 155 6.47 2.55 15.55
N THR A 156 7.00 1.35 15.72
CA THR A 156 8.17 0.85 14.98
C THR A 156 7.76 -0.27 14.04
N VAL A 157 8.44 -0.36 12.89
CA VAL A 157 8.30 -1.46 11.93
C VAL A 157 9.70 -1.91 11.54
N GLU A 158 10.00 -3.18 11.77
CA GLU A 158 11.34 -3.72 11.61
C GLU A 158 11.29 -5.16 11.05
N THR A 159 12.41 -5.62 10.54
CA THR A 159 12.59 -7.03 10.20
C THR A 159 13.74 -7.61 11.02
N LEU A 160 13.58 -8.84 11.54
CA LEU A 160 14.63 -9.59 12.22
C LEU A 160 14.72 -10.98 11.61
N GLY A 161 15.70 -11.17 10.71
CA GLY A 161 15.74 -12.36 9.89
C GLY A 161 14.44 -12.52 9.10
N ARG A 162 13.71 -13.60 9.30
CA ARG A 162 12.42 -13.87 8.63
C ARG A 162 11.20 -13.31 9.34
N ASP A 163 11.38 -12.70 10.51
CA ASP A 163 10.28 -12.14 11.27
C ASP A 163 10.00 -10.69 10.87
N LEU A 164 8.74 -10.36 10.74
CA LEU A 164 8.22 -9.00 10.67
C LEU A 164 7.86 -8.57 12.10
N LEU A 165 8.37 -7.43 12.53
CA LEU A 165 8.11 -6.90 13.87
C LEU A 165 7.35 -5.58 13.78
N ILE A 166 6.32 -5.42 14.63
CA ILE A 166 5.64 -4.14 14.88
C ILE A 166 5.77 -3.86 16.37
N ASN A 167 6.32 -2.72 16.73
CA ASN A 167 6.59 -2.32 18.13
C ASN A 167 7.50 -3.32 18.88
N GLY A 168 8.39 -4.01 18.16
CA GLY A 168 9.27 -5.05 18.71
C GLY A 168 8.63 -6.43 18.87
N GLU A 169 7.33 -6.57 18.60
CA GLU A 169 6.61 -7.84 18.70
C GLU A 169 6.44 -8.49 17.31
N LYS A 170 6.58 -9.81 17.23
CA LYS A 170 6.38 -10.57 16.01
C LYS A 170 4.94 -10.42 15.52
N PHE A 171 4.77 -9.95 14.29
CA PHE A 171 3.48 -9.76 13.66
C PHE A 171 3.29 -10.71 12.48
N GLN A 172 2.24 -11.52 12.53
CA GLN A 172 1.84 -12.40 11.43
C GLN A 172 0.73 -11.73 10.61
N ILE A 173 1.02 -11.46 9.35
CA ILE A 173 0.04 -10.89 8.41
C ILE A 173 -0.99 -11.97 8.05
N ARG A 174 -2.26 -11.64 8.26
CA ARG A 174 -3.44 -12.35 7.74
C ARG A 174 -4.25 -11.35 6.95
N GLY A 175 -3.96 -11.20 5.68
CA GLY A 175 -4.47 -10.10 4.88
C GLY A 175 -5.25 -10.52 3.66
N ALA A 176 -5.81 -9.52 2.99
CA ALA A 176 -6.35 -9.63 1.64
C ALA A 176 -5.98 -8.39 0.82
N SER A 177 -5.84 -8.57 -0.50
CA SER A 177 -5.69 -7.47 -1.43
C SER A 177 -7.06 -6.84 -1.73
N PHE A 178 -7.06 -5.53 -1.97
CA PHE A 178 -8.21 -4.77 -2.41
C PHE A 178 -7.94 -4.17 -3.78
N HIS A 179 -9.01 -3.82 -4.51
CA HIS A 179 -9.03 -2.76 -5.52
C HIS A 179 -9.92 -1.63 -5.04
N GLU A 180 -9.52 -0.36 -5.30
CA GLU A 180 -10.31 0.82 -4.94
C GLU A 180 -11.52 0.93 -5.88
N GLN A 181 -12.52 0.10 -5.63
CA GLN A 181 -13.71 0.01 -6.46
C GLN A 181 -14.96 -0.38 -5.68
N HIS A 182 -16.08 0.24 -6.06
CA HIS A 182 -17.40 -0.10 -5.56
C HIS A 182 -18.44 -0.01 -6.67
N PRO A 183 -19.43 -0.92 -6.78
CA PRO A 183 -20.43 -0.90 -7.86
C PRO A 183 -21.18 0.42 -8.00
N THR A 184 -21.48 1.07 -6.86
CA THR A 184 -22.22 2.34 -6.81
C THR A 184 -21.32 3.56 -6.99
N PHE A 185 -20.09 3.53 -6.46
CA PHE A 185 -19.22 4.71 -6.36
C PHE A 185 -18.07 4.70 -7.36
N GLY A 186 -17.86 3.61 -8.12
CA GLY A 186 -16.64 3.44 -8.91
C GLY A 186 -15.41 3.57 -8.01
N ASN A 187 -14.44 4.40 -8.40
CA ASN A 187 -13.25 4.71 -7.58
C ASN A 187 -13.47 5.87 -6.59
N SER A 188 -14.67 6.47 -6.54
CA SER A 188 -15.02 7.54 -5.58
C SER A 188 -15.57 6.96 -4.27
N VAL A 189 -14.92 5.95 -3.73
CA VAL A 189 -15.39 5.26 -2.52
C VAL A 189 -15.29 6.19 -1.31
N PRO A 190 -16.40 6.49 -0.61
CA PRO A 190 -16.38 7.41 0.52
C PRO A 190 -15.78 6.77 1.79
N GLY A 191 -15.23 7.58 2.69
CA GLY A 191 -14.52 7.12 3.88
C GLY A 191 -15.35 6.24 4.82
N TRP A 192 -16.67 6.47 4.92
CA TRP A 192 -17.57 5.62 5.72
C TRP A 192 -17.71 4.20 5.14
N GLN A 193 -17.64 4.07 3.79
CA GLN A 193 -17.67 2.76 3.14
C GLN A 193 -16.37 2.00 3.42
N TRP A 194 -15.22 2.69 3.37
CA TRP A 194 -13.94 2.08 3.74
C TRP A 194 -13.94 1.58 5.19
N THR A 195 -14.48 2.37 6.12
CA THR A 195 -14.62 1.93 7.52
C THR A 195 -15.49 0.67 7.63
N SER A 196 -16.59 0.59 6.88
CA SER A 196 -17.46 -0.60 6.83
C SER A 196 -16.73 -1.81 6.25
N ASP A 197 -16.01 -1.61 5.13
CA ASP A 197 -15.26 -2.66 4.44
C ASP A 197 -14.13 -3.23 5.33
N LEU A 198 -13.41 -2.38 6.07
CA LEU A 198 -12.37 -2.80 7.01
C LEU A 198 -12.93 -3.52 8.24
N LYS A 199 -14.10 -3.13 8.74
CA LYS A 199 -14.81 -3.88 9.80
C LYS A 199 -15.22 -5.27 9.32
N LEU A 200 -15.66 -5.39 8.07
CA LEU A 200 -15.98 -6.69 7.47
C LEU A 200 -14.70 -7.56 7.35
N LEU A 201 -13.57 -6.96 6.97
CA LEU A 201 -12.27 -7.63 6.93
C LEU A 201 -11.86 -8.15 8.31
N LYS A 202 -11.94 -7.32 9.35
CA LYS A 202 -11.68 -7.73 10.76
C LYS A 202 -12.59 -8.85 11.20
N HIS A 203 -13.88 -8.80 10.81
CA HIS A 203 -14.84 -9.85 11.12
C HIS A 203 -14.49 -11.21 10.50
N CYS A 204 -13.80 -11.21 9.38
CA CYS A 204 -13.24 -12.42 8.76
C CYS A 204 -12.00 -12.98 9.51
N GLY A 205 -11.46 -12.25 10.48
CA GLY A 205 -10.21 -12.61 11.19
C GLY A 205 -8.94 -12.13 10.49
N LEU A 206 -9.07 -11.23 9.51
CA LEU A 206 -7.96 -10.61 8.80
C LEU A 206 -7.53 -9.31 9.49
N ASN A 207 -6.23 -8.97 9.39
CA ASN A 207 -5.60 -7.86 10.11
C ASN A 207 -4.80 -6.91 9.21
N ALA A 208 -4.78 -7.16 7.90
CA ALA A 208 -3.96 -6.41 6.96
C ALA A 208 -4.63 -6.27 5.58
N VAL A 209 -4.30 -5.17 4.88
CA VAL A 209 -4.67 -4.94 3.48
C VAL A 209 -3.43 -4.65 2.64
N ARG A 210 -3.38 -5.24 1.45
CA ARG A 210 -2.52 -4.77 0.37
C ARG A 210 -3.37 -3.93 -0.58
N ALA A 211 -3.07 -2.63 -0.67
CA ALA A 211 -3.76 -1.69 -1.54
C ALA A 211 -3.22 -1.83 -2.98
N ALA A 212 -3.64 -2.90 -3.65
CA ALA A 212 -3.15 -3.26 -4.97
C ALA A 212 -3.96 -2.54 -6.06
N HIS A 213 -3.38 -2.10 -7.14
CA HIS A 213 -1.95 -2.04 -7.50
C HIS A 213 -1.53 -0.56 -7.69
N TYR A 214 -2.10 0.37 -6.94
CA TYR A 214 -1.92 1.82 -7.05
C TYR A 214 -2.25 2.53 -5.73
N PRO A 215 -1.81 3.79 -5.54
CA PRO A 215 -2.15 4.55 -4.34
C PRO A 215 -3.65 4.81 -4.22
N TYR A 216 -4.23 4.49 -3.06
CA TYR A 216 -5.64 4.74 -2.76
C TYR A 216 -5.87 6.15 -2.23
N SER A 217 -7.14 6.49 -1.96
CA SER A 217 -7.51 7.76 -1.34
C SER A 217 -6.96 7.87 0.08
N ARG A 218 -6.70 9.10 0.55
CA ARG A 218 -6.28 9.34 1.95
C ARG A 218 -7.32 8.84 2.95
N GLU A 219 -8.60 8.91 2.59
CA GLU A 219 -9.73 8.42 3.42
C GLU A 219 -9.63 6.92 3.69
N PHE A 220 -9.11 6.13 2.72
CA PHE A 220 -8.87 4.70 2.92
C PHE A 220 -7.78 4.47 3.99
N TYR A 221 -6.64 5.14 3.88
CA TYR A 221 -5.56 4.97 4.86
C TYR A 221 -5.94 5.51 6.23
N ALA A 222 -6.67 6.63 6.29
CA ALA A 222 -7.21 7.15 7.54
C ALA A 222 -8.22 6.19 8.19
N ALA A 223 -8.97 5.43 7.41
CA ALA A 223 -9.81 4.36 7.94
C ALA A 223 -8.97 3.18 8.47
N CYS A 224 -7.90 2.77 7.76
CA CYS A 224 -6.95 1.77 8.23
C CYS A 224 -6.28 2.19 9.55
N ASP A 225 -5.88 3.46 9.67
CA ASP A 225 -5.28 4.01 10.89
C ASP A 225 -6.19 3.85 12.09
N ARG A 226 -7.46 4.31 11.96
CA ARG A 226 -8.45 4.23 13.05
C ARG A 226 -8.90 2.80 13.38
N GLU A 227 -8.96 1.93 12.39
CA GLU A 227 -9.37 0.53 12.61
C GLU A 227 -8.19 -0.36 13.03
N GLY A 228 -6.96 0.16 13.11
CA GLY A 228 -5.77 -0.61 13.44
C GLY A 228 -5.45 -1.70 12.42
N ILE A 229 -5.72 -1.45 11.14
CA ILE A 229 -5.44 -2.38 10.04
C ILE A 229 -4.10 -2.03 9.40
N VAL A 230 -3.21 -3.00 9.36
CA VAL A 230 -1.91 -2.86 8.70
C VAL A 230 -2.08 -2.77 7.17
N CYS A 231 -1.32 -1.88 6.53
CA CYS A 231 -1.42 -1.67 5.09
C CYS A 231 -0.05 -1.68 4.39
N PHE A 232 0.01 -2.31 3.21
CA PHE A 232 1.04 -2.07 2.20
C PHE A 232 0.44 -1.22 1.09
N ALA A 233 0.99 -0.03 0.86
CA ALA A 233 0.61 0.84 -0.25
C ALA A 233 1.51 0.56 -1.45
N GLU A 234 0.94 0.51 -2.65
CA GLU A 234 1.63 0.01 -3.84
C GLU A 234 1.80 1.08 -4.91
N LEU A 235 2.98 1.09 -5.52
CA LEU A 235 3.26 1.85 -6.74
C LEU A 235 2.79 1.04 -7.95
N PRO A 236 2.14 1.65 -8.97
CA PRO A 236 1.55 0.90 -10.08
C PRO A 236 2.56 0.40 -11.13
N CYS A 237 3.73 -0.08 -10.69
CA CYS A 237 4.71 -0.80 -11.49
C CYS A 237 4.26 -2.26 -11.66
N TRP A 238 3.22 -2.47 -12.47
CA TRP A 238 2.59 -3.77 -12.68
C TRP A 238 3.05 -4.40 -13.97
N GLN A 239 3.67 -5.59 -13.89
CA GLN A 239 4.15 -6.39 -15.03
C GLN A 239 5.09 -5.62 -15.98
N PHE A 240 5.98 -4.79 -15.43
CA PHE A 240 7.00 -4.09 -16.22
C PHE A 240 8.01 -5.08 -16.81
N ASP A 241 8.48 -4.78 -18.02
CA ASP A 241 9.46 -5.54 -18.81
C ASP A 241 10.69 -4.69 -19.16
N ASN A 242 11.60 -5.25 -19.97
CA ASN A 242 12.82 -4.57 -20.39
C ASN A 242 12.61 -3.21 -21.04
N TYR A 243 11.50 -3.00 -21.74
CA TYR A 243 11.19 -1.69 -22.31
C TYR A 243 11.09 -0.61 -21.22
N HIS A 244 10.36 -0.91 -20.15
CA HIS A 244 10.17 0.02 -19.02
C HIS A 244 11.48 0.28 -18.27
N PHE A 245 12.31 -0.76 -18.09
CA PHE A 245 13.59 -0.64 -17.39
C PHE A 245 14.63 0.17 -18.18
N GLU A 246 14.48 0.25 -19.50
CA GLU A 246 15.38 1.00 -20.39
C GLU A 246 14.92 2.44 -20.61
N SER A 247 13.68 2.79 -20.28
CA SER A 247 13.13 4.13 -20.47
C SER A 247 13.44 5.05 -19.28
N PRO A 248 14.33 6.08 -19.45
CA PRO A 248 14.60 7.05 -18.41
C PRO A 248 13.33 7.82 -17.96
N GLY A 249 12.41 8.09 -18.89
CA GLY A 249 11.15 8.78 -18.61
C GLY A 249 10.25 7.97 -17.69
N VAL A 250 10.16 6.65 -17.86
CA VAL A 250 9.41 5.76 -16.94
C VAL A 250 10.03 5.78 -15.56
N LEU A 251 11.36 5.67 -15.45
CA LEU A 251 12.05 5.71 -14.15
C LEU A 251 11.81 7.05 -13.43
N GLU A 252 11.94 8.17 -14.13
CA GLU A 252 11.68 9.52 -13.58
C GLU A 252 10.24 9.63 -13.09
N HIS A 253 9.27 9.16 -13.89
CA HIS A 253 7.87 9.16 -13.53
C HIS A 253 7.60 8.32 -12.27
N CYS A 254 8.13 7.10 -12.20
CA CYS A 254 7.94 6.21 -11.06
C CYS A 254 8.61 6.73 -9.78
N THR A 255 9.85 7.24 -9.86
CA THR A 255 10.54 7.83 -8.72
C THR A 255 9.86 9.11 -8.22
N GLY A 256 9.38 9.95 -9.15
CA GLY A 256 8.59 11.14 -8.83
C GLY A 256 7.26 10.77 -8.14
N MET A 257 6.58 9.72 -8.61
CA MET A 257 5.36 9.20 -7.98
C MET A 257 5.65 8.64 -6.58
N ALA A 258 6.73 7.87 -6.40
CA ALA A 258 7.14 7.35 -5.08
C ALA A 258 7.38 8.49 -4.08
N GLY A 259 8.11 9.53 -4.47
CA GLY A 259 8.31 10.72 -3.63
C GLY A 259 7.00 11.45 -3.26
N LYS A 260 6.04 11.55 -4.21
CA LYS A 260 4.72 12.12 -3.93
C LYS A 260 3.90 11.22 -2.99
N MET A 261 3.98 9.88 -3.13
CA MET A 261 3.30 8.95 -2.21
C MET A 261 3.76 9.18 -0.77
N ILE A 262 5.07 9.29 -0.54
CA ILE A 262 5.62 9.53 0.79
C ILE A 262 5.09 10.85 1.37
N ARG A 263 5.18 11.95 0.61
CA ARG A 263 4.69 13.26 1.08
C ARG A 263 3.19 13.27 1.39
N GLN A 264 2.37 12.58 0.60
CA GLN A 264 0.91 12.58 0.77
C GLN A 264 0.40 11.57 1.78
N LEU A 265 1.14 10.47 2.01
CA LEU A 265 0.68 9.33 2.79
C LEU A 265 1.60 8.98 3.97
N GLY A 266 2.75 9.64 4.12
CA GLY A 266 3.78 9.29 5.10
C GLY A 266 3.37 9.44 6.56
N ASN A 267 2.33 10.22 6.88
CA ASN A 267 1.84 10.37 8.26
C ASN A 267 0.88 9.25 8.69
N HIS A 268 0.41 8.37 7.77
CA HIS A 268 -0.48 7.26 8.10
C HIS A 268 0.27 6.12 8.79
N PRO A 269 0.05 5.83 10.09
CA PRO A 269 0.76 4.77 10.81
C PRO A 269 0.42 3.36 10.32
N SER A 270 -0.77 3.16 9.76
CA SER A 270 -1.20 1.88 9.20
C SER A 270 -0.34 1.40 8.03
N ILE A 271 0.24 2.34 7.26
CA ILE A 271 1.17 1.98 6.18
C ILE A 271 2.49 1.54 6.81
N ILE A 272 2.76 0.24 6.79
CA ILE A 272 3.99 -0.34 7.30
C ILE A 272 5.03 -0.60 6.20
N GLY A 273 4.61 -0.56 4.94
CA GLY A 273 5.50 -0.79 3.81
C GLY A 273 4.99 -0.27 2.50
N TRP A 274 5.93 0.00 1.61
CA TRP A 274 5.76 0.42 0.23
C TRP A 274 6.02 -0.75 -0.70
N CYS A 275 5.01 -1.20 -1.44
CA CYS A 275 5.19 -2.20 -2.47
C CYS A 275 5.69 -1.51 -3.75
N ILE A 276 6.90 -1.85 -4.20
CA ILE A 276 7.59 -1.15 -5.28
C ILE A 276 7.24 -1.67 -6.66
N GLN A 277 6.69 -2.89 -6.75
CA GLN A 277 6.31 -3.53 -8.01
C GLN A 277 5.39 -4.73 -7.79
N ASN A 278 4.70 -5.15 -8.86
CA ASN A 278 3.95 -6.41 -8.95
C ASN A 278 4.24 -7.16 -10.24
N GLU A 279 4.69 -8.41 -10.12
CA GLU A 279 4.87 -9.38 -11.22
C GLU A 279 5.66 -8.85 -12.44
N SER A 280 6.60 -7.90 -12.20
CA SER A 280 7.48 -7.41 -13.26
C SER A 280 8.57 -8.45 -13.60
N ALA A 281 9.24 -8.28 -14.74
CA ALA A 281 10.31 -9.19 -15.20
C ALA A 281 11.61 -8.98 -14.39
N THR A 282 11.56 -9.19 -13.07
CA THR A 282 12.63 -8.88 -12.11
C THR A 282 13.85 -9.81 -12.21
N PHE A 283 13.80 -10.86 -13.03
CA PHE A 283 14.95 -11.69 -13.39
C PHE A 283 15.85 -11.04 -14.46
N GLU A 284 15.36 -10.01 -15.13
CA GLU A 284 16.12 -9.27 -16.13
C GLU A 284 17.18 -8.37 -15.46
N PRO A 285 18.45 -8.39 -15.91
CA PRO A 285 19.52 -7.61 -15.26
C PRO A 285 19.23 -6.12 -15.12
N LYS A 286 18.51 -5.53 -16.08
CA LYS A 286 18.16 -4.10 -16.08
C LYS A 286 17.12 -3.74 -15.02
N ALA A 287 16.29 -4.69 -14.60
CA ALA A 287 15.32 -4.53 -13.52
C ALA A 287 15.99 -4.15 -12.19
N THR A 288 17.20 -4.67 -11.92
CA THR A 288 17.94 -4.39 -10.68
C THR A 288 18.16 -2.90 -10.48
N GLY A 289 18.70 -2.19 -11.48
CA GLY A 289 18.97 -0.76 -11.39
C GLY A 289 17.68 0.05 -11.25
N PHE A 290 16.65 -0.31 -12.00
CA PHE A 290 15.36 0.35 -11.99
C PHE A 290 14.69 0.25 -10.60
N PHE A 291 14.47 -0.98 -10.10
CA PHE A 291 13.77 -1.18 -8.82
C PHE A 291 14.64 -0.81 -7.61
N LYS A 292 15.96 -0.91 -7.73
CA LYS A 292 16.84 -0.39 -6.68
C LYS A 292 16.72 1.13 -6.55
N SER A 293 16.58 1.87 -7.65
CA SER A 293 16.34 3.30 -7.60
C SER A 293 15.03 3.63 -6.87
N LEU A 294 13.95 2.87 -7.10
CA LEU A 294 12.69 3.03 -6.37
C LEU A 294 12.84 2.71 -4.88
N HIS A 295 13.49 1.59 -4.56
CA HIS A 295 13.81 1.24 -3.18
C HIS A 295 14.59 2.37 -2.48
N ASP A 296 15.63 2.90 -3.12
CA ASP A 296 16.46 3.95 -2.56
C ASP A 296 15.66 5.24 -2.31
N VAL A 297 14.74 5.62 -3.22
CA VAL A 297 13.84 6.76 -3.01
C VAL A 297 12.99 6.56 -1.75
N TYR A 298 12.41 5.37 -1.56
CA TYR A 298 11.63 5.09 -0.35
C TYR A 298 12.48 5.13 0.90
N LYS A 299 13.64 4.46 0.92
CA LYS A 299 14.50 4.40 2.13
C LYS A 299 15.14 5.74 2.49
N GLN A 300 15.44 6.59 1.50
CA GLN A 300 16.00 7.93 1.74
C GLN A 300 14.96 8.91 2.27
N ASN A 301 13.70 8.83 1.82
CA ASN A 301 12.64 9.77 2.18
C ASN A 301 11.72 9.25 3.28
N ASP A 302 11.70 7.94 3.53
CA ASP A 302 10.92 7.32 4.61
C ASP A 302 11.63 6.08 5.17
N PRO A 303 12.60 6.24 6.05
CA PRO A 303 13.32 5.12 6.65
C PRO A 303 12.50 4.34 7.70
N THR A 304 11.27 4.77 8.01
CA THR A 304 10.41 4.15 9.04
C THR A 304 9.51 3.05 8.50
N ARG A 305 9.56 2.78 7.19
CA ARG A 305 8.74 1.77 6.51
C ARG A 305 9.59 0.80 5.72
N LEU A 306 9.03 -0.36 5.47
CA LEU A 306 9.65 -1.43 4.69
C LEU A 306 9.36 -1.26 3.20
N THR A 307 10.18 -1.90 2.37
CA THR A 307 9.89 -2.07 0.94
C THR A 307 9.53 -3.53 0.66
N LEU A 308 8.51 -3.75 -0.17
CA LEU A 308 8.03 -5.06 -0.61
C LEU A 308 8.14 -5.17 -2.12
N SER A 309 8.62 -6.30 -2.62
CA SER A 309 8.55 -6.71 -4.03
C SER A 309 7.62 -7.92 -4.15
N ALA A 310 6.53 -7.80 -4.91
CA ALA A 310 5.60 -8.90 -5.14
C ALA A 310 5.96 -9.64 -6.43
N GLU A 311 6.54 -10.82 -6.26
CA GLU A 311 7.14 -11.62 -7.31
C GLU A 311 6.21 -12.76 -7.76
N SER A 312 6.33 -13.17 -9.01
CA SER A 312 5.65 -14.35 -9.55
C SER A 312 6.69 -15.43 -9.91
N PRO A 313 7.27 -16.14 -8.94
CA PRO A 313 8.26 -17.17 -9.22
C PRO A 313 7.62 -18.35 -9.93
N GLU A 314 8.33 -18.91 -10.93
CA GLU A 314 7.94 -20.17 -11.53
C GLU A 314 8.11 -21.32 -10.52
N PRO A 315 7.17 -22.28 -10.50
CA PRO A 315 7.38 -23.52 -9.77
C PRO A 315 8.57 -24.30 -10.34
N PRO A 316 9.16 -25.24 -9.57
CA PRO A 316 10.16 -26.17 -10.11
C PRO A 316 9.68 -26.79 -11.42
N GLU A 317 10.57 -26.96 -12.41
CA GLU A 317 10.23 -27.34 -13.79
C GLU A 317 9.31 -28.57 -13.90
N HIS A 318 9.48 -29.57 -13.02
CA HIS A 318 8.66 -30.77 -12.98
C HIS A 318 7.20 -30.53 -12.50
N LEU A 319 6.88 -29.35 -12.00
CA LEU A 319 5.55 -28.95 -11.51
C LEU A 319 4.88 -27.88 -12.39
N ALA A 320 5.64 -27.23 -13.27
CA ALA A 320 5.15 -26.17 -14.13
C ALA A 320 4.23 -26.72 -15.22
N VAL A 321 3.01 -26.18 -15.33
CA VAL A 321 2.04 -26.51 -16.40
C VAL A 321 1.99 -25.37 -17.44
N VAL A 322 2.16 -24.13 -17.02
CA VAL A 322 2.16 -22.93 -17.88
C VAL A 322 3.33 -22.04 -17.49
N LYS A 323 4.13 -21.61 -18.48
CA LYS A 323 5.16 -20.57 -18.28
C LYS A 323 4.54 -19.19 -18.39
N LYS A 324 4.73 -18.35 -17.37
CA LYS A 324 4.41 -16.93 -17.45
C LYS A 324 5.60 -16.16 -18.04
N VAL A 325 5.34 -15.19 -18.91
CA VAL A 325 6.38 -14.40 -19.59
C VAL A 325 7.18 -13.55 -18.61
N SER A 326 6.54 -13.09 -17.53
CA SER A 326 7.16 -12.26 -16.48
C SER A 326 7.58 -13.04 -15.23
N ALA A 327 7.44 -14.38 -15.22
CA ALA A 327 7.80 -15.16 -14.05
C ALA A 327 9.32 -15.36 -13.95
N THR A 328 9.85 -15.26 -12.73
CA THR A 328 11.26 -15.61 -12.47
C THR A 328 11.49 -17.08 -12.76
N PRO A 329 12.47 -17.44 -13.63
CA PRO A 329 12.76 -18.81 -14.00
C PRO A 329 13.01 -19.71 -12.78
N SER A 330 12.58 -20.96 -12.90
CA SER A 330 12.83 -21.99 -11.90
C SER A 330 14.34 -22.15 -11.69
N GLY A 331 14.79 -21.97 -10.47
CA GLY A 331 16.23 -22.08 -10.15
C GLY A 331 16.92 -20.76 -9.88
N GLU A 332 16.37 -19.62 -10.24
CA GLU A 332 16.92 -18.29 -9.98
C GLU A 332 16.22 -17.59 -8.82
N ALA A 333 16.93 -16.70 -8.12
CA ALA A 333 16.31 -15.78 -7.18
C ALA A 333 16.03 -14.46 -7.92
N PRO A 334 14.83 -13.84 -7.75
CA PRO A 334 14.57 -12.52 -8.30
C PRO A 334 15.62 -11.52 -7.83
N LEU A 335 16.10 -10.67 -8.74
CA LEU A 335 17.22 -9.75 -8.47
C LEU A 335 16.83 -8.69 -7.43
N THR A 336 15.54 -8.36 -7.29
CA THR A 336 15.01 -7.47 -6.24
C THR A 336 15.23 -8.03 -4.83
N SER A 337 15.35 -9.34 -4.68
CA SER A 337 15.60 -9.98 -3.38
C SER A 337 16.90 -9.50 -2.72
N GLY A 338 17.85 -8.96 -3.49
CA GLY A 338 19.11 -8.45 -2.97
C GLY A 338 19.00 -7.15 -2.15
N PHE A 339 17.89 -6.40 -2.25
CA PHE A 339 17.79 -5.07 -1.60
C PHE A 339 16.45 -4.78 -0.91
N VAL A 340 15.32 -5.40 -1.31
CA VAL A 340 14.04 -5.16 -0.61
C VAL A 340 14.03 -5.72 0.80
N ASP A 341 13.24 -5.10 1.69
CA ASP A 341 13.13 -5.54 3.08
C ASP A 341 12.24 -6.78 3.24
N VAL A 342 11.23 -6.93 2.37
CA VAL A 342 10.24 -8.03 2.40
C VAL A 342 10.11 -8.63 1.02
N PHE A 343 10.07 -9.96 0.96
CA PHE A 343 9.89 -10.71 -0.29
C PHE A 343 8.47 -11.24 -0.40
N GLY A 344 7.76 -10.87 -1.46
CA GLY A 344 6.40 -11.31 -1.76
C GLY A 344 6.37 -12.42 -2.81
N VAL A 345 5.47 -13.39 -2.66
CA VAL A 345 5.24 -14.50 -3.59
C VAL A 345 3.80 -14.48 -4.06
N ASN A 346 3.58 -14.22 -5.35
CA ASN A 346 2.28 -14.40 -5.99
C ASN A 346 2.18 -15.85 -6.50
N ASN A 347 1.15 -16.56 -6.08
CA ASN A 347 0.97 -17.96 -6.41
C ASN A 347 -0.50 -18.32 -6.63
N TYR A 348 -0.79 -18.96 -7.74
CA TYR A 348 -2.14 -19.39 -8.07
C TYR A 348 -2.23 -20.91 -8.31
N ALA A 349 -1.47 -21.70 -7.51
CA ALA A 349 -1.53 -23.15 -7.53
C ALA A 349 -2.96 -23.66 -7.35
N GLY A 350 -3.42 -24.48 -8.30
CA GLY A 350 -4.79 -25.00 -8.33
C GLY A 350 -5.80 -24.12 -9.04
N TRP A 351 -5.42 -22.93 -9.52
CA TRP A 351 -6.32 -22.09 -10.29
C TRP A 351 -5.95 -22.04 -11.80
N TYR A 352 -4.73 -21.65 -12.15
CA TYR A 352 -4.29 -21.51 -13.55
C TYR A 352 -3.71 -22.81 -14.16
N GLY A 353 -4.29 -23.96 -13.87
CA GLY A 353 -3.91 -25.25 -14.46
C GLY A 353 -2.88 -26.05 -13.68
N ASP A 354 -2.24 -25.46 -12.68
CA ASP A 354 -1.30 -26.13 -11.81
C ASP A 354 -2.00 -26.95 -10.72
N LYS A 355 -1.30 -27.96 -10.19
CA LYS A 355 -1.83 -28.73 -9.07
C LYS A 355 -1.78 -27.91 -7.78
N ALA A 356 -2.91 -27.81 -7.07
CA ALA A 356 -2.95 -27.18 -5.74
C ALA A 356 -1.90 -27.73 -4.76
N SER A 357 -1.40 -28.92 -5.00
CA SER A 357 -0.40 -29.61 -4.17
C SER A 357 1.03 -29.07 -4.33
N TYR A 358 1.32 -28.19 -5.31
CA TYR A 358 2.70 -27.69 -5.45
C TYR A 358 3.03 -26.48 -4.56
N LEU A 359 2.02 -25.76 -4.01
CA LEU A 359 2.28 -24.62 -3.14
C LEU A 359 3.30 -24.89 -2.03
N PRO A 360 3.20 -26.02 -1.27
CA PRO A 360 4.21 -26.36 -0.27
C PRO A 360 5.64 -26.39 -0.82
N GLN A 361 5.84 -27.04 -1.95
CA GLN A 361 7.17 -27.20 -2.57
C GLN A 361 7.71 -25.86 -3.09
N LEU A 362 6.84 -25.01 -3.65
CA LEU A 362 7.22 -23.68 -4.07
C LEU A 362 7.69 -22.83 -2.88
N LEU A 363 6.93 -22.83 -1.78
CA LEU A 363 7.29 -22.05 -0.58
C LEU A 363 8.60 -22.56 0.03
N ASP A 364 8.80 -23.86 0.12
CA ASP A 364 10.04 -24.46 0.63
C ASP A 364 11.23 -24.15 -0.30
N HIS A 365 11.02 -24.15 -1.63
CA HIS A 365 12.04 -23.76 -2.61
C HIS A 365 12.42 -22.29 -2.48
N VAL A 366 11.44 -21.37 -2.40
CA VAL A 366 11.69 -19.94 -2.19
C VAL A 366 12.42 -19.70 -0.87
N ALA A 367 12.00 -20.36 0.21
CA ALA A 367 12.67 -20.26 1.51
C ALA A 367 14.10 -20.77 1.52
N GLY A 368 14.44 -21.71 0.65
CA GLY A 368 15.83 -22.17 0.45
C GLY A 368 16.72 -21.09 -0.17
N LYS A 369 16.14 -20.13 -0.90
CA LYS A 369 16.87 -19.04 -1.56
C LYS A 369 16.83 -17.74 -0.80
N ILE A 370 15.71 -17.42 -0.18
CA ILE A 370 15.49 -16.20 0.61
C ILE A 370 15.57 -16.58 2.08
N THR A 371 16.72 -16.31 2.71
CA THR A 371 17.00 -16.79 4.08
C THR A 371 17.08 -15.70 5.13
N ASP A 372 17.21 -14.44 4.71
CA ASP A 372 17.60 -13.30 5.51
C ASP A 372 16.51 -12.25 5.75
N LYS A 373 15.31 -12.47 5.20
CA LYS A 373 14.19 -11.51 5.29
C LYS A 373 12.82 -12.20 5.35
N PRO A 374 11.77 -11.48 5.78
CA PRO A 374 10.41 -12.00 5.78
C PRO A 374 9.94 -12.37 4.37
N ILE A 375 9.27 -13.52 4.24
CA ILE A 375 8.57 -13.96 3.05
C ILE A 375 7.08 -13.85 3.32
N ILE A 376 6.34 -13.24 2.38
CA ILE A 376 4.88 -13.13 2.42
C ILE A 376 4.31 -13.79 1.17
N VAL A 377 3.25 -14.58 1.29
CA VAL A 377 2.45 -14.97 0.12
C VAL A 377 1.59 -13.78 -0.25
N SER A 378 2.06 -12.96 -1.21
CA SER A 378 1.47 -11.67 -1.55
C SER A 378 0.20 -11.77 -2.38
N GLU A 379 0.01 -12.90 -3.09
CA GLU A 379 -1.25 -13.23 -3.76
C GLU A 379 -1.46 -14.75 -3.84
N PHE A 380 -2.69 -15.18 -3.61
CA PHE A 380 -3.23 -16.49 -3.96
C PHE A 380 -4.76 -16.43 -3.98
N GLY A 381 -5.39 -17.19 -4.87
CA GLY A 381 -6.84 -17.11 -5.00
C GLY A 381 -7.42 -18.00 -6.08
N ALA A 382 -8.75 -18.07 -6.12
CA ALA A 382 -9.53 -18.73 -7.16
C ALA A 382 -10.84 -17.97 -7.37
N GLU A 383 -11.36 -17.96 -8.59
CA GLU A 383 -12.66 -17.34 -8.86
C GLU A 383 -13.83 -18.21 -8.39
N ALA A 384 -14.87 -17.52 -7.92
CA ALA A 384 -16.17 -18.12 -7.65
C ALA A 384 -17.29 -17.15 -8.04
N SER A 385 -18.25 -17.63 -8.80
CA SER A 385 -19.47 -16.89 -9.06
C SER A 385 -20.38 -16.96 -7.83
N ALA A 386 -20.81 -15.81 -7.30
CA ALA A 386 -21.67 -15.76 -6.11
C ALA A 386 -22.94 -16.59 -6.30
N GLY A 387 -23.26 -17.42 -5.31
CA GLY A 387 -24.40 -18.34 -5.33
C GLY A 387 -24.19 -19.65 -6.08
N VAL A 388 -23.09 -19.85 -6.80
CA VAL A 388 -22.80 -21.11 -7.50
C VAL A 388 -22.20 -22.11 -6.53
N ARG A 389 -22.97 -23.14 -6.19
CA ARG A 389 -22.64 -24.20 -5.22
C ARG A 389 -22.58 -25.57 -5.91
N SER A 390 -21.63 -26.40 -5.54
CA SER A 390 -21.52 -27.75 -6.08
C SER A 390 -20.68 -28.70 -5.22
N LEU A 391 -21.18 -29.88 -4.97
CA LEU A 391 -20.48 -30.93 -4.22
C LEU A 391 -19.33 -31.57 -5.01
N THR A 392 -19.27 -31.38 -6.32
CA THR A 392 -18.20 -31.93 -7.18
C THR A 392 -17.03 -30.97 -7.36
N LEU A 393 -17.05 -29.81 -6.68
CA LEU A 393 -16.00 -28.82 -6.65
C LEU A 393 -15.51 -28.37 -8.05
N PRO A 394 -16.37 -28.01 -9.00
CA PRO A 394 -15.92 -27.48 -10.28
C PRO A 394 -15.32 -26.07 -10.08
N HIS A 395 -14.38 -25.67 -10.94
CA HIS A 395 -13.93 -24.29 -11.02
C HIS A 395 -15.13 -23.34 -11.10
N TYR A 396 -14.97 -22.13 -10.56
CA TYR A 396 -16.00 -21.09 -10.45
C TYR A 396 -17.12 -21.38 -9.43
N SER A 397 -17.11 -22.52 -8.71
CA SER A 397 -18.01 -22.71 -7.57
C SER A 397 -17.43 -22.14 -6.29
N GLU A 398 -18.32 -21.65 -5.39
CA GLU A 398 -17.88 -21.20 -4.08
C GLU A 398 -17.28 -22.32 -3.22
N ASP A 399 -17.71 -23.57 -3.44
CA ASP A 399 -17.17 -24.73 -2.74
C ASP A 399 -15.72 -24.99 -3.16
N TYR A 400 -15.38 -24.86 -4.46
CA TYR A 400 -14.00 -24.98 -4.93
C TYR A 400 -13.11 -23.87 -4.37
N GLN A 401 -13.56 -22.61 -4.46
CA GLN A 401 -12.82 -21.47 -3.94
C GLN A 401 -12.52 -21.66 -2.45
N SER A 402 -13.54 -22.01 -1.67
CA SER A 402 -13.45 -22.21 -0.22
C SER A 402 -12.46 -23.32 0.15
N GLU A 403 -12.57 -24.48 -0.49
CA GLU A 403 -11.67 -25.63 -0.24
C GLU A 403 -10.22 -25.28 -0.57
N LEU A 404 -9.99 -24.67 -1.75
CA LEU A 404 -8.64 -24.29 -2.19
C LEU A 404 -8.01 -23.28 -1.23
N LEU A 405 -8.71 -22.19 -0.92
CA LEU A 405 -8.19 -21.12 -0.03
C LEU A 405 -7.91 -21.63 1.38
N CYS A 406 -8.86 -22.38 1.98
CA CYS A 406 -8.64 -22.94 3.32
C CYS A 406 -7.46 -23.92 3.37
N ARG A 407 -7.27 -24.71 2.32
CA ARG A 407 -6.11 -25.60 2.20
C ARG A 407 -4.81 -24.80 2.10
N GLN A 408 -4.76 -23.78 1.24
CA GLN A 408 -3.57 -22.95 1.05
C GLN A 408 -3.22 -22.17 2.33
N ILE A 409 -4.19 -21.58 3.02
CA ILE A 409 -3.98 -20.89 4.30
C ILE A 409 -3.38 -21.84 5.34
N ARG A 410 -3.90 -23.06 5.48
CA ARG A 410 -3.33 -24.06 6.40
C ARG A 410 -1.87 -24.40 6.05
N GLU A 411 -1.54 -24.54 4.78
CA GLU A 411 -0.16 -24.82 4.34
C GLU A 411 0.78 -23.65 4.60
N ILE A 412 0.31 -22.40 4.42
CA ILE A 412 1.07 -21.18 4.74
C ILE A 412 1.32 -21.09 6.24
N LEU A 413 0.28 -21.23 7.06
CA LEU A 413 0.35 -21.10 8.52
C LEU A 413 1.18 -22.18 9.21
N LYS A 414 1.44 -23.32 8.57
CA LYS A 414 2.35 -24.37 9.08
C LYS A 414 3.84 -24.00 8.98
N ARG A 415 4.17 -22.90 8.27
CA ARG A 415 5.55 -22.54 7.95
C ARG A 415 6.00 -21.33 8.73
N ASP A 416 6.79 -21.53 9.77
CA ASP A 416 7.29 -20.48 10.65
C ASP A 416 8.13 -19.42 9.92
N PHE A 417 8.68 -19.77 8.76
CA PHE A 417 9.46 -18.86 7.92
C PHE A 417 8.60 -17.94 7.01
N ILE A 418 7.27 -18.11 6.99
CA ILE A 418 6.34 -17.24 6.26
C ILE A 418 5.76 -16.21 7.24
N ALA A 419 6.04 -14.93 6.98
CA ALA A 419 5.55 -13.82 7.80
C ALA A 419 4.05 -13.54 7.63
N GLY A 420 3.41 -14.15 6.64
CA GLY A 420 1.98 -14.06 6.45
C GLY A 420 1.52 -14.15 4.99
N PHE A 421 0.30 -13.69 4.75
CA PHE A 421 -0.32 -13.82 3.44
C PHE A 421 -1.30 -12.67 3.13
N PHE A 422 -1.57 -12.46 1.83
CA PHE A 422 -2.68 -11.68 1.29
C PHE A 422 -3.49 -12.53 0.31
N ILE A 423 -4.77 -12.72 0.59
CA ILE A 423 -5.71 -13.38 -0.33
C ILE A 423 -5.95 -12.45 -1.53
N TRP A 424 -5.85 -12.96 -2.74
CA TRP A 424 -6.33 -12.29 -3.94
C TRP A 424 -7.72 -12.81 -4.27
N LEU A 425 -8.84 -12.11 -3.90
CA LEU A 425 -8.80 -10.82 -3.22
C LEU A 425 -10.00 -10.75 -2.25
N PHE A 426 -10.22 -9.59 -1.61
CA PHE A 426 -11.32 -9.47 -0.66
C PHE A 426 -12.66 -9.27 -1.37
N PHE A 427 -12.76 -8.30 -2.29
CA PHE A 427 -13.97 -8.00 -3.07
C PHE A 427 -13.79 -8.32 -4.54
N ASP A 428 -14.83 -8.86 -5.20
CA ASP A 428 -14.89 -8.89 -6.66
C ASP A 428 -14.80 -7.47 -7.23
N TYR A 429 -14.14 -7.31 -8.39
CA TYR A 429 -14.00 -6.01 -9.04
C TYR A 429 -14.13 -6.12 -10.56
N GLU A 430 -14.52 -5.00 -11.20
CA GLU A 430 -14.55 -4.91 -12.67
C GLU A 430 -13.11 -4.86 -13.22
N CYS A 431 -12.80 -5.75 -14.13
CA CYS A 431 -11.53 -5.77 -14.84
C CYS A 431 -11.74 -5.70 -16.35
N SER A 432 -10.77 -5.10 -17.05
CA SER A 432 -10.93 -4.79 -18.47
C SER A 432 -10.37 -5.86 -19.42
N SER A 433 -9.48 -6.76 -18.99
CA SER A 433 -8.65 -7.51 -19.92
C SER A 433 -8.52 -9.01 -19.73
N ILE A 434 -8.74 -9.56 -18.55
CA ILE A 434 -8.43 -10.98 -18.27
C ILE A 434 -9.68 -11.84 -18.07
N SER A 435 -10.82 -11.23 -17.73
CA SER A 435 -12.05 -11.98 -17.48
C SER A 435 -13.01 -11.90 -18.67
N ILE A 436 -13.51 -13.04 -19.13
CA ILE A 436 -14.57 -13.14 -20.14
C ILE A 436 -15.85 -12.42 -19.69
N SER A 437 -16.09 -12.39 -18.38
CA SER A 437 -17.26 -11.74 -17.77
C SER A 437 -17.08 -10.23 -17.51
N GLY A 438 -15.87 -9.68 -17.69
CA GLY A 438 -15.55 -8.31 -17.30
C GLY A 438 -15.42 -8.11 -15.77
N VAL A 439 -15.43 -9.18 -14.99
CA VAL A 439 -15.30 -9.17 -13.53
C VAL A 439 -14.24 -10.18 -13.10
N ASN A 440 -13.31 -9.76 -12.25
CA ASN A 440 -12.45 -10.68 -11.53
C ASN A 440 -13.20 -11.14 -10.27
N ALA A 441 -13.67 -12.38 -10.31
CA ALA A 441 -14.52 -12.97 -9.28
C ALA A 441 -13.74 -13.74 -8.19
N LYS A 442 -12.45 -13.39 -7.97
CA LYS A 442 -11.63 -14.01 -6.92
C LYS A 442 -11.92 -13.48 -5.52
N GLY A 443 -12.80 -12.48 -5.38
CA GLY A 443 -13.25 -12.01 -4.08
C GLY A 443 -13.81 -13.12 -3.20
N ILE A 444 -13.49 -13.10 -1.91
CA ILE A 444 -14.18 -13.91 -0.91
C ILE A 444 -15.50 -13.26 -0.48
N VAL A 445 -15.70 -12.03 -0.91
CA VAL A 445 -16.92 -11.21 -0.83
C VAL A 445 -17.22 -10.71 -2.24
N ASP A 446 -18.49 -10.69 -2.63
CA ASP A 446 -18.86 -10.15 -3.95
C ASP A 446 -18.70 -8.61 -4.03
N SER A 447 -18.84 -8.04 -5.22
CA SER A 447 -18.71 -6.60 -5.42
C SER A 447 -19.74 -5.77 -4.63
N HIS A 448 -20.90 -6.35 -4.27
CA HIS A 448 -21.95 -5.71 -3.46
C HIS A 448 -21.77 -5.92 -1.95
N ARG A 449 -20.64 -6.44 -1.53
CA ARG A 449 -20.27 -6.69 -0.12
C ARG A 449 -21.02 -7.86 0.51
N ASN A 450 -21.53 -8.81 -0.28
CA ASN A 450 -22.12 -10.04 0.24
C ASN A 450 -21.02 -11.11 0.40
N PRO A 451 -20.85 -11.69 1.61
CA PRO A 451 -19.89 -12.76 1.84
C PRO A 451 -20.20 -14.01 1.02
N LYS A 452 -19.21 -14.57 0.31
CA LYS A 452 -19.27 -15.90 -0.30
C LYS A 452 -18.94 -16.99 0.73
N LEU A 453 -19.06 -18.26 0.36
CA LEU A 453 -18.76 -19.39 1.26
C LEU A 453 -17.35 -19.30 1.84
N ALA A 454 -16.36 -18.92 1.03
CA ALA A 454 -14.96 -18.82 1.44
C ALA A 454 -14.76 -17.85 2.62
N PHE A 455 -15.50 -16.74 2.67
CA PHE A 455 -15.46 -15.81 3.79
C PHE A 455 -15.76 -16.49 5.13
N ASN A 456 -16.87 -17.23 5.21
CA ASN A 456 -17.28 -17.91 6.43
C ASN A 456 -16.31 -19.03 6.84
N MET A 457 -15.80 -19.77 5.86
CA MET A 457 -14.87 -20.86 6.13
C MET A 457 -13.50 -20.37 6.59
N ILE A 458 -12.99 -19.27 6.02
CA ILE A 458 -11.75 -18.61 6.44
C ILE A 458 -11.92 -18.00 7.83
N LYS A 459 -13.05 -17.33 8.10
CA LYS A 459 -13.37 -16.82 9.43
C LYS A 459 -13.29 -17.92 10.49
N ASN A 460 -13.92 -19.07 10.24
CA ASN A 460 -13.88 -20.21 11.16
C ASN A 460 -12.47 -20.82 11.30
N LEU A 461 -11.67 -20.76 10.24
CA LEU A 461 -10.28 -21.24 10.27
C LEU A 461 -9.35 -20.34 11.09
N LEU A 462 -9.54 -19.02 11.01
CA LEU A 462 -8.67 -18.03 11.67
C LEU A 462 -9.10 -17.69 13.10
N ASN A 463 -10.37 -17.95 13.46
CA ASN A 463 -10.96 -17.74 14.78
C ASN A 463 -11.63 -19.05 15.25
N PRO A 464 -10.85 -20.10 15.60
CA PRO A 464 -11.37 -21.41 15.97
C PRO A 464 -12.17 -21.42 17.29
#